data_5f05ff81e3fc4b90e04708e6c27c37c6
#
_entry.id   5f05ff81e3fc4b90e04708e6c27c37c6
#
_cell.length_a   1.000
_cell.length_b   1.000
_cell.length_c   1.000
_cell.angle_alpha   90.00
_cell.angle_beta   90.00
_cell.angle_gamma   90.00
#
_symmetry.space_group_name_H-M   'P 1'
#
loop_
_entity.id
_entity.type
_entity.pdbx_description
1 polymer ?
#
loop_
_entity_poly.entity_id
_entity_poly.type
_entity_poly.pdbx_seq_one_letter_code
_entity_poly.pdbx_strand_id
1 'polypeptide(L)'
;PANDPRAAAGYIIMEQDEYCVMSGGNTIAVATVLLETGMIPMIEPVTEFYLEAAAGLIKIKAECHNGKVTQVTFTNVPAFPVYLDAEIDVPTLGKIKVDIAWGAMFYCLIDSRHFPWLKLVPEQGKEVARISSLCYQAARGQLPVHHPDYPGIGITGSEIHGPTDNPNADWQSVDTVYTGEVDLNRPETWTGALDRCACGTGTCALMSVKYAKGELKLNEPFRREGLIGIIFTGHALEEVDIHGYKGIKPTIGGEAWISAYCKYVLDETDPFPNGFTVGDIW
;
A
#
# COMPACT_ATOMS: atom_id res chain seq x y z
N PRO A 1 -1.53 23.10 4.93
CA PRO A 1 -0.71 23.21 6.15
C PRO A 1 -0.85 21.94 6.99
N ALA A 2 0.25 21.53 7.64
CA ALA A 2 0.22 20.48 8.63
C ALA A 2 -0.41 20.97 9.95
N ASN A 3 -0.98 20.05 10.74
CA ASN A 3 -1.44 20.34 12.09
C ASN A 3 -0.30 20.16 13.11
N ASP A 4 0.57 19.17 12.89
CA ASP A 4 1.74 18.95 13.74
C ASP A 4 2.87 19.93 13.36
N PRO A 5 3.40 20.74 14.30
CA PRO A 5 4.43 21.74 14.00
C PRO A 5 5.79 21.12 13.60
N ARG A 6 5.99 19.81 13.77
CA ARG A 6 7.18 19.10 13.32
C ARG A 6 7.14 18.76 11.83
N ALA A 7 5.95 18.72 11.24
CA ALA A 7 5.79 18.37 9.83
C ALA A 7 6.06 19.59 8.94
N ALA A 8 6.90 19.42 7.93
CA ALA A 8 7.17 20.43 6.92
C ALA A 8 5.95 20.69 6.02
N ALA A 9 5.12 19.67 5.81
CA ALA A 9 3.86 19.76 5.08
C ALA A 9 2.89 18.66 5.52
N GLY A 10 1.58 18.94 5.40
CA GLY A 10 0.54 17.93 5.45
C GLY A 10 0.07 17.56 4.04
N TYR A 11 -0.40 16.33 3.85
CA TYR A 11 -0.99 15.89 2.59
C TYR A 11 -2.18 14.97 2.83
N ILE A 12 -3.12 14.99 1.88
CA ILE A 12 -4.32 14.16 1.88
C ILE A 12 -4.28 13.29 0.65
N ILE A 13 -4.47 12.00 0.84
CA ILE A 13 -4.52 11.02 -0.22
C ILE A 13 -5.99 10.85 -0.61
N MET A 14 -6.30 11.16 -1.86
CA MET A 14 -7.64 11.04 -2.43
C MET A 14 -7.59 9.99 -3.53
N GLU A 15 -8.29 8.90 -3.33
CA GLU A 15 -8.48 7.86 -4.34
C GLU A 15 -9.93 7.89 -4.85
N GLN A 16 -10.31 6.99 -5.75
CA GLN A 16 -11.61 7.06 -6.43
C GLN A 16 -12.79 6.97 -5.44
N ASP A 17 -12.69 6.11 -4.45
CA ASP A 17 -13.77 5.79 -3.53
C ASP A 17 -13.50 6.20 -2.08
N GLU A 18 -12.23 6.46 -1.73
CA GLU A 18 -11.86 6.70 -0.33
C GLU A 18 -10.74 7.71 -0.15
N TYR A 19 -10.63 8.20 1.09
CA TYR A 19 -9.49 8.96 1.57
C TYR A 19 -8.60 8.05 2.40
N CYS A 20 -7.53 7.52 1.79
CA CYS A 20 -6.60 6.63 2.48
C CYS A 20 -5.89 7.35 3.62
N VAL A 21 -5.76 6.71 4.77
CA VAL A 21 -5.04 7.28 5.92
C VAL A 21 -3.54 7.38 5.66
N MET A 22 -3.00 6.48 4.82
CA MET A 22 -1.60 6.46 4.39
C MET A 22 -1.45 5.68 3.09
N SER A 23 -0.53 6.14 2.22
CA SER A 23 -0.10 5.42 1.02
C SER A 23 1.39 5.61 0.80
N GLY A 24 2.14 4.52 0.72
CA GLY A 24 3.59 4.56 0.61
C GLY A 24 4.07 5.14 -0.72
N GLY A 25 3.50 4.73 -1.84
CA GLY A 25 3.82 5.25 -3.17
C GLY A 25 3.54 6.76 -3.27
N ASN A 26 2.38 7.20 -2.77
CA ASN A 26 2.04 8.63 -2.71
C ASN A 26 2.99 9.41 -1.80
N THR A 27 3.41 8.85 -0.67
CA THR A 27 4.37 9.49 0.23
C THR A 27 5.73 9.71 -0.44
N ILE A 28 6.24 8.71 -1.16
CA ILE A 28 7.48 8.81 -1.94
C ILE A 28 7.33 9.90 -3.02
N ALA A 29 6.22 9.90 -3.74
CA ALA A 29 5.94 10.88 -4.79
C ALA A 29 5.83 12.31 -4.22
N VAL A 30 5.09 12.51 -3.13
CA VAL A 30 4.94 13.82 -2.47
C VAL A 30 6.30 14.33 -1.98
N ALA A 31 7.10 13.50 -1.31
CA ALA A 31 8.43 13.90 -0.86
C ALA A 31 9.33 14.33 -2.03
N THR A 32 9.32 13.56 -3.12
CA THR A 32 10.07 13.88 -4.35
C THR A 32 9.62 15.23 -4.93
N VAL A 33 8.31 15.43 -5.07
CA VAL A 33 7.76 16.69 -5.63
C VAL A 33 8.13 17.88 -4.76
N LEU A 34 7.95 17.80 -3.43
CA LEU A 34 8.23 18.89 -2.52
C LEU A 34 9.69 19.35 -2.56
N LEU A 35 10.62 18.41 -2.69
CA LEU A 35 12.05 18.69 -2.78
C LEU A 35 12.45 19.21 -4.18
N GLU A 36 12.04 18.53 -5.24
CA GLU A 36 12.45 18.88 -6.61
C GLU A 36 11.81 20.15 -7.14
N THR A 37 10.68 20.57 -6.57
CA THR A 37 10.05 21.85 -6.92
C THR A 37 10.51 23.00 -6.01
N GLY A 38 11.35 22.73 -5.01
CA GLY A 38 11.84 23.74 -4.06
C GLY A 38 10.80 24.20 -3.04
N MET A 39 9.65 23.50 -2.89
CA MET A 39 8.66 23.77 -1.84
C MET A 39 9.23 23.49 -0.45
N ILE A 40 10.13 22.51 -0.37
CA ILE A 40 11.00 22.24 0.79
C ILE A 40 12.45 22.37 0.31
N PRO A 41 13.34 23.08 1.02
CA PRO A 41 14.74 23.17 0.66
C PRO A 41 15.40 21.79 0.62
N MET A 42 16.03 21.46 -0.51
CA MET A 42 16.81 20.24 -0.67
C MET A 42 18.22 20.45 -0.09
N ILE A 43 18.68 19.50 0.71
CA ILE A 43 20.02 19.43 1.27
C ILE A 43 20.65 18.14 0.76
N GLU A 44 21.76 18.29 0.02
CA GLU A 44 22.54 17.13 -0.46
C GLU A 44 23.63 16.73 0.53
N PRO A 45 23.99 15.47 0.66
CA PRO A 45 23.43 14.33 -0.08
C PRO A 45 22.15 13.74 0.52
N VAL A 46 21.67 14.22 1.67
CA VAL A 46 20.49 13.69 2.37
C VAL A 46 19.67 14.83 2.95
N THR A 47 18.36 14.81 2.67
CA THR A 47 17.38 15.68 3.31
C THR A 47 16.48 14.85 4.21
N GLU A 48 16.36 15.22 5.50
CA GLU A 48 15.42 14.60 6.44
C GLU A 48 14.37 15.61 6.89
N PHE A 49 13.12 15.18 6.91
CA PHE A 49 11.99 15.99 7.38
C PHE A 49 10.79 15.09 7.74
N TYR A 50 9.72 15.71 8.24
CA TYR A 50 8.47 15.01 8.51
C TYR A 50 7.37 15.50 7.58
N LEU A 51 6.53 14.57 7.12
CA LEU A 51 5.23 14.82 6.51
C LEU A 51 4.13 14.41 7.48
N GLU A 52 2.97 15.04 7.39
CA GLU A 52 1.78 14.65 8.13
C GLU A 52 0.76 14.05 7.16
N ALA A 53 0.43 12.76 7.37
CA ALA A 53 -0.68 12.07 6.74
C ALA A 53 -1.83 11.93 7.74
N ALA A 54 -3.00 11.44 7.31
CA ALA A 54 -4.09 11.12 8.24
C ALA A 54 -3.70 10.05 9.27
N ALA A 55 -2.76 9.16 8.92
CA ALA A 55 -2.19 8.17 9.84
C ALA A 55 -1.23 8.78 10.87
N GLY A 56 -0.83 10.06 10.75
CA GLY A 56 0.08 10.74 11.66
C GLY A 56 1.38 11.20 11.01
N LEU A 57 2.41 11.39 11.82
CA LEU A 57 3.73 11.85 11.37
C LEU A 57 4.51 10.74 10.69
N ILE A 58 4.97 11.04 9.48
CA ILE A 58 5.79 10.17 8.67
C ILE A 58 7.19 10.77 8.53
N LYS A 59 8.20 10.10 9.07
CA LYS A 59 9.59 10.53 8.91
C LYS A 59 10.05 10.20 7.50
N ILE A 60 10.60 11.21 6.81
CA ILE A 60 11.17 11.10 5.47
C ILE A 60 12.68 11.24 5.53
N LYS A 61 13.38 10.37 4.81
CA LYS A 61 14.79 10.51 4.46
C LYS A 61 14.90 10.41 2.95
N ALA A 62 15.29 11.50 2.30
CA ALA A 62 15.48 11.56 0.86
C ALA A 62 16.98 11.64 0.54
N GLU A 63 17.46 10.73 -0.28
CA GLU A 63 18.79 10.80 -0.88
C GLU A 63 18.73 11.69 -2.10
N CYS A 64 19.65 12.65 -2.18
CA CYS A 64 19.61 13.72 -3.19
C CYS A 64 20.95 13.86 -3.87
N HIS A 65 20.94 14.05 -5.19
CA HIS A 65 22.13 14.28 -5.98
C HIS A 65 21.85 15.16 -7.20
N ASN A 66 22.63 16.22 -7.37
CA ASN A 66 22.51 17.18 -8.48
C ASN A 66 21.07 17.74 -8.63
N GLY A 67 20.44 18.12 -7.53
CA GLY A 67 19.09 18.69 -7.53
C GLY A 67 17.97 17.66 -7.80
N LYS A 68 18.28 16.38 -7.75
CA LYS A 68 17.33 15.27 -7.93
C LYS A 68 17.23 14.41 -6.69
N VAL A 69 16.02 13.94 -6.38
CA VAL A 69 15.80 12.90 -5.40
C VAL A 69 16.08 11.55 -6.06
N THR A 70 17.03 10.81 -5.53
CA THR A 70 17.43 9.50 -6.07
C THR A 70 16.78 8.34 -5.33
N GLN A 71 16.38 8.56 -4.07
CA GLN A 71 15.62 7.59 -3.28
C GLN A 71 14.91 8.31 -2.14
N VAL A 72 13.69 7.89 -1.84
CA VAL A 72 12.96 8.29 -0.64
C VAL A 72 12.74 7.08 0.24
N THR A 73 13.16 7.17 1.49
CA THR A 73 12.82 6.20 2.54
C THR A 73 11.90 6.88 3.55
N PHE A 74 10.74 6.29 3.80
CA PHE A 74 9.87 6.76 4.88
C PHE A 74 9.76 5.74 6.01
N THR A 75 9.59 6.23 7.24
CA THR A 75 9.22 5.39 8.39
C THR A 75 7.72 5.44 8.53
N ASN A 76 7.06 4.30 8.35
CA ASN A 76 5.60 4.20 8.44
C ASN A 76 5.14 4.13 9.90
N VAL A 77 3.82 4.28 10.09
CA VAL A 77 3.16 3.90 11.34
C VAL A 77 3.38 2.41 11.62
N PRO A 78 3.26 1.96 12.87
CA PRO A 78 3.42 0.54 13.21
C PRO A 78 2.55 -0.38 12.38
N ALA A 79 3.10 -1.55 12.03
CA ALA A 79 2.40 -2.61 11.31
C ALA A 79 2.32 -3.87 12.16
N PHE A 80 1.18 -4.58 12.14
CA PHE A 80 0.96 -5.76 12.94
C PHE A 80 0.00 -6.76 12.29
N PRO A 81 0.20 -8.07 12.48
CA PRO A 81 -0.74 -9.09 12.06
C PRO A 81 -1.93 -9.19 13.04
N VAL A 82 -3.11 -9.48 12.52
CA VAL A 82 -4.32 -9.76 13.28
C VAL A 82 -4.68 -11.23 13.21
N TYR A 83 -4.60 -11.81 12.03
CA TYR A 83 -4.79 -13.25 11.80
C TYR A 83 -3.59 -13.80 11.04
N LEU A 84 -3.12 -14.97 11.47
CA LEU A 84 -2.08 -15.73 10.79
C LEU A 84 -2.65 -17.08 10.37
N ASP A 85 -2.45 -17.45 9.09
CA ASP A 85 -2.91 -18.72 8.50
C ASP A 85 -4.39 -19.01 8.73
N ALA A 86 -5.23 -17.96 8.79
CA ALA A 86 -6.68 -18.12 8.97
C ALA A 86 -7.31 -18.73 7.73
N GLU A 87 -8.11 -19.78 7.91
CA GLU A 87 -8.84 -20.42 6.82
C GLU A 87 -10.15 -19.69 6.55
N ILE A 88 -10.38 -19.35 5.29
CA ILE A 88 -11.65 -18.76 4.79
C ILE A 88 -12.25 -19.63 3.70
N ASP A 89 -13.57 -19.66 3.63
CA ASP A 89 -14.30 -20.31 2.54
C ASP A 89 -14.50 -19.32 1.40
N VAL A 90 -13.87 -19.59 0.25
CA VAL A 90 -13.90 -18.70 -0.92
C VAL A 90 -14.71 -19.37 -2.03
N PRO A 91 -15.81 -18.75 -2.51
CA PRO A 91 -16.59 -19.30 -3.61
C PRO A 91 -15.71 -19.61 -4.82
N THR A 92 -15.95 -20.77 -5.44
CA THR A 92 -15.20 -21.29 -6.60
C THR A 92 -13.73 -21.68 -6.35
N LEU A 93 -13.11 -21.22 -5.25
CA LEU A 93 -11.72 -21.53 -4.90
C LEU A 93 -11.59 -22.52 -3.75
N GLY A 94 -12.66 -22.70 -2.95
CA GLY A 94 -12.65 -23.57 -1.78
C GLY A 94 -12.00 -22.92 -0.56
N LYS A 95 -11.41 -23.73 0.31
CA LYS A 95 -10.75 -23.26 1.53
C LYS A 95 -9.37 -22.70 1.22
N ILE A 96 -9.16 -21.44 1.56
CA ILE A 96 -7.89 -20.72 1.35
C ILE A 96 -7.40 -20.22 2.71
N LYS A 97 -6.11 -20.39 2.97
CA LYS A 97 -5.46 -19.76 4.11
C LYS A 97 -4.98 -18.36 3.73
N VAL A 98 -5.29 -17.40 4.59
CA VAL A 98 -4.88 -16.00 4.43
C VAL A 98 -4.31 -15.46 5.72
N ASP A 99 -3.48 -14.44 5.61
CA ASP A 99 -3.10 -13.61 6.75
C ASP A 99 -3.85 -12.29 6.67
N ILE A 100 -4.23 -11.71 7.81
CA ILE A 100 -4.77 -10.36 7.86
C ILE A 100 -3.85 -9.51 8.70
N ALA A 101 -3.38 -8.42 8.14
CA ALA A 101 -2.44 -7.54 8.81
C ALA A 101 -2.71 -6.06 8.51
N TRP A 102 -2.30 -5.21 9.46
CA TRP A 102 -2.31 -3.76 9.36
C TRP A 102 -0.94 -3.25 8.92
N GLY A 103 -0.90 -2.41 7.89
CA GLY A 103 0.30 -1.69 7.45
C GLY A 103 0.03 -0.20 7.19
N ALA A 104 -0.90 0.39 7.93
CA ALA A 104 -1.67 1.62 7.78
C ALA A 104 -3.00 1.45 7.01
N MET A 105 -3.27 0.26 6.51
CA MET A 105 -4.56 -0.24 6.02
C MET A 105 -4.60 -1.73 6.35
N PHE A 106 -5.80 -2.33 6.49
CA PHE A 106 -5.91 -3.78 6.65
C PHE A 106 -5.91 -4.48 5.30
N TYR A 107 -5.01 -5.44 5.16
CA TYR A 107 -4.85 -6.26 3.98
C TYR A 107 -5.24 -7.71 4.21
N CYS A 108 -5.93 -8.28 3.23
CA CYS A 108 -6.04 -9.72 3.06
C CYS A 108 -4.82 -10.18 2.25
N LEU A 109 -3.88 -10.85 2.90
CA LEU A 109 -2.62 -11.33 2.32
C LEU A 109 -2.78 -12.79 1.90
N ILE A 110 -2.59 -13.07 0.62
CA ILE A 110 -2.90 -14.35 -0.03
C ILE A 110 -1.61 -14.92 -0.60
N ASP A 111 -1.20 -16.09 -0.17
CA ASP A 111 -0.02 -16.76 -0.70
C ASP A 111 -0.31 -17.36 -2.08
N SER A 112 0.45 -16.94 -3.09
CA SER A 112 0.32 -17.41 -4.47
C SER A 112 0.57 -18.92 -4.62
N ARG A 113 1.26 -19.54 -3.66
CA ARG A 113 1.51 -21.00 -3.66
C ARG A 113 0.24 -21.83 -3.51
N HIS A 114 -0.88 -21.21 -3.07
CA HIS A 114 -2.21 -21.84 -3.16
C HIS A 114 -2.69 -22.02 -4.59
N PHE A 115 -2.11 -21.31 -5.55
CA PHE A 115 -2.52 -21.27 -6.96
C PHE A 115 -1.32 -21.59 -7.88
N PRO A 116 -0.87 -22.84 -8.01
CA PRO A 116 0.35 -23.19 -8.77
C PRO A 116 0.33 -22.79 -10.25
N TRP A 117 -0.86 -22.55 -10.80
CA TRP A 117 -1.04 -22.08 -12.18
C TRP A 117 -0.93 -20.56 -12.33
N LEU A 118 -1.02 -19.81 -11.22
CA LEU A 118 -1.01 -18.35 -11.21
C LEU A 118 0.42 -17.83 -11.24
N LYS A 119 0.70 -16.93 -12.19
CA LYS A 119 1.91 -16.13 -12.20
C LYS A 119 1.56 -14.67 -11.94
N LEU A 120 2.37 -14.01 -11.14
CA LEU A 120 2.19 -12.58 -10.85
C LEU A 120 2.84 -11.74 -11.96
N VAL A 121 2.22 -11.79 -13.15
CA VAL A 121 2.67 -11.07 -14.35
C VAL A 121 1.49 -10.31 -14.98
N PRO A 122 1.76 -9.21 -15.71
CA PRO A 122 0.70 -8.38 -16.29
C PRO A 122 -0.31 -9.15 -17.15
N GLU A 123 0.15 -10.18 -17.88
CA GLU A 123 -0.69 -11.01 -18.75
C GLU A 123 -1.76 -11.80 -17.99
N GLN A 124 -1.52 -12.06 -16.70
CA GLN A 124 -2.49 -12.74 -15.82
C GLN A 124 -3.23 -11.76 -14.88
N GLY A 125 -3.12 -10.47 -15.11
CA GLY A 125 -3.70 -9.45 -14.25
C GLY A 125 -5.20 -9.64 -13.97
N LYS A 126 -5.98 -10.06 -14.96
CA LYS A 126 -7.42 -10.37 -14.77
C LYS A 126 -7.65 -11.50 -13.78
N GLU A 127 -6.82 -12.54 -13.82
CA GLU A 127 -6.94 -13.68 -12.91
C GLU A 127 -6.45 -13.31 -11.51
N VAL A 128 -5.39 -12.50 -11.40
CA VAL A 128 -4.93 -11.91 -10.15
C VAL A 128 -6.06 -11.10 -9.50
N ALA A 129 -6.67 -10.17 -10.24
CA ALA A 129 -7.77 -9.34 -9.75
C ALA A 129 -8.97 -10.19 -9.30
N ARG A 130 -9.34 -11.24 -10.08
CA ARG A 130 -10.44 -12.15 -9.75
C ARG A 130 -10.20 -12.89 -8.44
N ILE A 131 -9.03 -13.52 -8.28
CA ILE A 131 -8.69 -14.27 -7.06
C ILE A 131 -8.63 -13.32 -5.86
N SER A 132 -7.97 -12.17 -6.02
CA SER A 132 -7.90 -11.13 -5.01
C SER A 132 -9.27 -10.69 -4.54
N SER A 133 -10.19 -10.37 -5.47
CA SER A 133 -11.56 -9.93 -5.16
C SER A 133 -12.34 -10.96 -4.37
N LEU A 134 -12.26 -12.23 -4.78
CA LEU A 134 -12.95 -13.33 -4.09
C LEU A 134 -12.44 -13.52 -2.67
N CYS A 135 -11.11 -13.57 -2.48
CA CYS A 135 -10.50 -13.73 -1.17
C CYS A 135 -10.75 -12.50 -0.28
N TYR A 136 -10.63 -11.29 -0.83
CA TYR A 136 -10.92 -10.03 -0.15
C TYR A 136 -12.32 -10.00 0.43
N GLN A 137 -13.33 -10.26 -0.39
CA GLN A 137 -14.72 -10.19 0.06
C GLN A 137 -15.07 -11.35 1.01
N ALA A 138 -14.52 -12.55 0.79
CA ALA A 138 -14.69 -13.66 1.70
C ALA A 138 -14.05 -13.37 3.08
N ALA A 139 -12.86 -12.79 3.11
CA ALA A 139 -12.17 -12.39 4.34
C ALA A 139 -12.97 -11.32 5.11
N ARG A 140 -13.50 -10.31 4.42
CA ARG A 140 -14.35 -9.27 5.04
C ARG A 140 -15.58 -9.84 5.74
N GLY A 141 -16.18 -10.86 5.17
CA GLY A 141 -17.36 -11.52 5.74
C GLY A 141 -17.06 -12.48 6.89
N GLN A 142 -15.84 -13.03 6.95
CA GLN A 142 -15.50 -14.12 7.87
C GLN A 142 -14.50 -13.73 8.96
N LEU A 143 -13.65 -12.73 8.73
CA LEU A 143 -12.57 -12.32 9.64
C LEU A 143 -12.76 -10.85 10.05
N PRO A 144 -13.50 -10.56 11.11
CA PRO A 144 -13.68 -9.20 11.60
C PRO A 144 -12.34 -8.62 12.10
N VAL A 145 -12.05 -7.39 11.74
CA VAL A 145 -10.85 -6.65 12.17
C VAL A 145 -11.25 -5.43 12.99
N HIS A 146 -10.35 -5.02 13.87
CA HIS A 146 -10.50 -3.80 14.64
C HIS A 146 -9.12 -3.16 14.85
N HIS A 147 -9.02 -1.86 14.56
CA HIS A 147 -7.85 -1.07 14.92
C HIS A 147 -8.19 -0.20 16.13
N PRO A 148 -7.39 -0.23 17.21
CA PRO A 148 -7.70 0.51 18.44
C PRO A 148 -7.86 2.02 18.23
N ASP A 149 -7.02 2.61 17.38
CA ASP A 149 -6.98 4.06 17.16
C ASP A 149 -7.82 4.52 15.95
N TYR A 150 -8.25 3.59 15.08
CA TYR A 150 -9.04 3.87 13.86
C TYR A 150 -10.32 3.03 13.84
N PRO A 151 -11.31 3.36 14.70
CA PRO A 151 -12.54 2.59 14.78
C PRO A 151 -13.32 2.65 13.46
N GLY A 152 -13.84 1.49 13.03
CA GLY A 152 -14.66 1.38 11.84
C GLY A 152 -13.89 1.09 10.54
N ILE A 153 -12.55 1.09 10.55
CA ILE A 153 -11.78 0.64 9.40
C ILE A 153 -11.81 -0.90 9.33
N GLY A 154 -12.32 -1.41 8.22
CA GLY A 154 -12.29 -2.84 7.89
C GLY A 154 -11.11 -3.22 7.00
N ILE A 155 -11.15 -4.43 6.44
CA ILE A 155 -10.21 -4.85 5.39
C ILE A 155 -10.54 -4.03 4.13
N THR A 156 -9.56 -3.26 3.62
CA THR A 156 -9.73 -2.34 2.49
C THR A 156 -8.95 -2.75 1.26
N GLY A 157 -7.92 -3.58 1.39
CA GLY A 157 -7.13 -4.08 0.29
C GLY A 157 -6.88 -5.58 0.34
N SER A 158 -6.42 -6.13 -0.75
CA SER A 158 -5.87 -7.47 -0.79
C SER A 158 -4.58 -7.52 -1.57
N GLU A 159 -3.77 -8.50 -1.26
CA GLU A 159 -2.48 -8.69 -1.88
C GLU A 159 -2.24 -10.17 -2.12
N ILE A 160 -1.94 -10.54 -3.37
CA ILE A 160 -1.38 -11.86 -3.67
C ILE A 160 0.15 -11.72 -3.67
N HIS A 161 0.81 -12.53 -2.86
CA HIS A 161 2.26 -12.50 -2.71
C HIS A 161 2.89 -13.89 -2.86
N GLY A 162 4.15 -13.95 -3.23
CA GLY A 162 4.86 -15.23 -3.37
C GLY A 162 6.34 -15.07 -3.72
N PRO A 163 7.03 -16.19 -3.96
CA PRO A 163 8.42 -16.17 -4.40
C PRO A 163 8.55 -15.47 -5.76
N THR A 164 9.73 -14.93 -6.04
CA THR A 164 10.09 -14.30 -7.31
C THR A 164 11.29 -14.99 -7.94
N ASP A 165 11.37 -14.95 -9.26
CA ASP A 165 12.57 -15.37 -10.03
C ASP A 165 13.57 -14.20 -10.21
N ASN A 166 13.23 -12.98 -9.75
CA ASN A 166 14.10 -11.82 -9.85
C ASN A 166 15.22 -11.89 -8.81
N PRO A 167 16.50 -11.99 -9.22
CA PRO A 167 17.63 -12.11 -8.29
C PRO A 167 17.85 -10.86 -7.41
N ASN A 168 17.22 -9.73 -7.75
CA ASN A 168 17.34 -8.50 -7.00
C ASN A 168 16.21 -8.30 -5.97
N ALA A 169 15.24 -9.20 -5.92
CA ALA A 169 14.13 -9.17 -4.99
C ALA A 169 14.07 -10.43 -4.13
N ASP A 170 13.51 -10.31 -2.94
CA ASP A 170 13.33 -11.43 -2.02
C ASP A 170 11.92 -12.04 -2.17
N TRP A 171 10.94 -11.23 -2.65
CA TRP A 171 9.54 -11.61 -2.73
C TRP A 171 8.83 -10.79 -3.80
N GLN A 172 7.78 -11.34 -4.41
CA GLN A 172 6.91 -10.63 -5.34
C GLN A 172 5.50 -10.49 -4.77
N SER A 173 4.80 -9.43 -5.17
CA SER A 173 3.39 -9.29 -4.83
C SER A 173 2.65 -8.34 -5.77
N VAL A 174 1.34 -8.48 -5.76
CA VAL A 174 0.41 -7.62 -6.48
C VAL A 174 -0.71 -7.22 -5.55
N ASP A 175 -0.83 -5.93 -5.32
CA ASP A 175 -1.96 -5.35 -4.59
C ASP A 175 -3.12 -5.09 -5.53
N THR A 176 -4.32 -5.33 -5.02
CA THR A 176 -5.56 -5.03 -5.71
C THR A 176 -6.34 -3.97 -4.93
N VAL A 177 -6.59 -2.85 -5.58
CA VAL A 177 -7.41 -1.73 -5.10
C VAL A 177 -8.81 -1.85 -5.71
N TYR A 178 -9.82 -1.70 -4.87
CA TYR A 178 -11.22 -1.84 -5.28
C TYR A 178 -11.86 -0.47 -5.40
N THR A 179 -12.52 -0.22 -6.53
CA THR A 179 -13.19 1.03 -6.85
C THR A 179 -14.71 0.92 -6.77
N GLY A 180 -15.20 -0.18 -6.25
CA GLY A 180 -16.62 -0.46 -6.09
C GLY A 180 -16.86 -1.68 -5.22
N GLU A 181 -18.13 -2.01 -5.02
CA GLU A 181 -18.53 -3.16 -4.21
C GLU A 181 -18.18 -4.48 -4.91
N VAL A 182 -17.51 -5.37 -4.21
CA VAL A 182 -17.26 -6.75 -4.65
C VAL A 182 -18.39 -7.64 -4.07
N ASP A 183 -19.19 -8.26 -4.96
CA ASP A 183 -20.26 -9.20 -4.59
C ASP A 183 -19.88 -10.62 -5.03
N LEU A 184 -19.80 -11.55 -4.09
CA LEU A 184 -19.44 -12.95 -4.35
C LEU A 184 -20.43 -13.68 -5.28
N ASN A 185 -21.64 -13.16 -5.48
CA ASN A 185 -22.65 -13.71 -6.36
C ASN A 185 -22.67 -13.04 -7.75
N ARG A 186 -21.84 -12.02 -7.97
CA ARG A 186 -21.83 -11.19 -9.17
C ARG A 186 -20.43 -11.18 -9.80
N PRO A 187 -20.13 -12.15 -10.70
CA PRO A 187 -18.79 -12.29 -11.29
C PRO A 187 -18.26 -11.05 -12.00
N GLU A 188 -19.15 -10.19 -12.52
CA GLU A 188 -18.78 -8.92 -13.15
C GLU A 188 -18.14 -7.92 -12.18
N THR A 189 -18.32 -8.11 -10.86
CA THR A 189 -17.72 -7.28 -9.81
C THR A 189 -16.36 -7.80 -9.31
N TRP A 190 -15.91 -8.97 -9.78
CA TRP A 190 -14.61 -9.55 -9.37
C TRP A 190 -13.45 -8.92 -10.15
N THR A 191 -13.37 -7.61 -10.03
CA THR A 191 -12.39 -6.75 -10.70
C THR A 191 -11.71 -5.85 -9.70
N GLY A 192 -10.64 -5.19 -10.12
CA GLY A 192 -9.91 -4.22 -9.32
C GLY A 192 -8.75 -3.64 -10.11
N ALA A 193 -8.27 -2.50 -9.68
CA ALA A 193 -7.04 -1.91 -10.21
C ALA A 193 -5.83 -2.58 -9.55
N LEU A 194 -4.89 -3.05 -10.36
CA LEU A 194 -3.65 -3.64 -9.85
C LEU A 194 -2.59 -2.54 -9.69
N ASP A 195 -1.97 -2.50 -8.52
CA ASP A 195 -0.84 -1.60 -8.29
C ASP A 195 0.31 -1.91 -9.22
N ARG A 196 0.89 -0.85 -9.80
CA ARG A 196 2.09 -0.95 -10.64
C ARG A 196 3.38 -0.95 -9.83
N CYS A 197 3.34 -0.39 -8.63
CA CYS A 197 4.46 -0.43 -7.68
C CYS A 197 4.33 -1.63 -6.72
N ALA A 198 5.33 -1.79 -5.84
CA ALA A 198 5.32 -2.84 -4.82
C ALA A 198 4.53 -2.46 -3.56
N CYS A 199 3.52 -1.65 -3.64
CA CYS A 199 2.67 -1.13 -2.55
C CYS A 199 3.36 -0.94 -1.19
N GLY A 200 3.45 0.29 -0.69
CA GLY A 200 4.19 0.58 0.55
C GLY A 200 3.52 0.03 1.79
N THR A 201 2.22 0.26 1.95
CA THR A 201 1.43 -0.18 3.12
C THR A 201 1.21 -1.69 3.11
N GLY A 202 0.96 -2.31 1.95
CA GLY A 202 0.92 -3.76 1.80
C GLY A 202 2.25 -4.42 2.13
N THR A 203 3.39 -3.83 1.71
CA THR A 203 4.72 -4.30 2.13
C THR A 203 4.90 -4.26 3.64
N CYS A 204 4.45 -3.18 4.32
CA CYS A 204 4.52 -3.10 5.78
C CYS A 204 3.68 -4.18 6.45
N ALA A 205 2.46 -4.43 5.96
CA ALA A 205 1.59 -5.49 6.45
C ALA A 205 2.26 -6.87 6.28
N LEU A 206 2.76 -7.19 5.09
CA LEU A 206 3.44 -8.46 4.81
C LEU A 206 4.70 -8.64 5.66
N MET A 207 5.51 -7.58 5.85
CA MET A 207 6.69 -7.63 6.72
C MET A 207 6.31 -7.97 8.16
N SER A 208 5.21 -7.43 8.68
CA SER A 208 4.73 -7.75 10.03
C SER A 208 4.34 -9.23 10.18
N VAL A 209 3.70 -9.80 9.17
CA VAL A 209 3.38 -11.23 9.10
C VAL A 209 4.65 -12.08 9.05
N LYS A 210 5.59 -11.74 8.15
CA LYS A 210 6.86 -12.48 8.03
C LYS A 210 7.69 -12.41 9.30
N TYR A 211 7.71 -11.26 9.97
CA TYR A 211 8.36 -11.11 11.27
C TYR A 211 7.71 -12.01 12.33
N ALA A 212 6.38 -11.98 12.42
CA ALA A 212 5.64 -12.82 13.37
C ALA A 212 5.81 -14.33 13.12
N LYS A 213 5.96 -14.74 11.84
CA LYS A 213 6.26 -16.13 11.45
C LYS A 213 7.75 -16.49 11.59
N GLY A 214 8.62 -15.55 11.97
CA GLY A 214 10.08 -15.77 12.09
C GLY A 214 10.81 -15.86 10.74
N GLU A 215 10.17 -15.41 9.65
CA GLU A 215 10.71 -15.42 8.29
C GLU A 215 11.45 -14.12 7.93
N LEU A 216 11.36 -13.09 8.76
CA LEU A 216 12.06 -11.81 8.63
C LEU A 216 12.65 -11.41 9.98
N LYS A 217 13.88 -10.88 9.99
CA LYS A 217 14.53 -10.36 11.20
C LYS A 217 14.52 -8.85 11.22
N LEU A 218 14.71 -8.28 12.42
CA LEU A 218 14.88 -6.84 12.55
C LEU A 218 16.11 -6.37 11.78
N ASN A 219 15.96 -5.23 11.10
CA ASN A 219 16.97 -4.58 10.27
C ASN A 219 17.48 -5.40 9.07
N GLU A 220 16.85 -6.53 8.78
CA GLU A 220 17.10 -7.28 7.54
C GLU A 220 16.37 -6.58 6.38
N PRO A 221 17.04 -6.34 5.23
CA PRO A 221 16.36 -5.78 4.07
C PRO A 221 15.35 -6.77 3.50
N PHE A 222 14.16 -6.28 3.20
CA PHE A 222 13.11 -7.02 2.51
C PHE A 222 12.82 -6.32 1.19
N ARG A 223 13.29 -6.89 0.09
CA ARG A 223 13.15 -6.35 -1.26
C ARG A 223 11.96 -6.98 -1.93
N ARG A 224 10.94 -6.18 -2.12
CA ARG A 224 9.67 -6.62 -2.66
C ARG A 224 9.46 -6.08 -4.07
N GLU A 225 9.24 -6.98 -5.02
CA GLU A 225 8.94 -6.70 -6.41
C GLU A 225 7.44 -6.56 -6.63
N GLY A 226 7.02 -5.52 -7.35
CA GLY A 226 5.66 -5.35 -7.83
C GLY A 226 5.42 -6.00 -9.20
N LEU A 227 4.18 -5.91 -9.70
CA LEU A 227 3.72 -6.57 -10.94
C LEU A 227 4.57 -6.27 -12.18
N ILE A 228 5.16 -5.08 -12.27
CA ILE A 228 5.97 -4.63 -13.43
C ILE A 228 7.46 -4.53 -13.11
N GLY A 229 7.94 -5.22 -12.06
CA GLY A 229 9.36 -5.31 -11.74
C GLY A 229 9.92 -4.16 -10.90
N ILE A 230 9.10 -3.21 -10.45
CA ILE A 230 9.55 -2.14 -9.53
C ILE A 230 9.76 -2.74 -8.13
N ILE A 231 10.91 -2.43 -7.53
CA ILE A 231 11.29 -2.97 -6.21
C ILE A 231 11.21 -1.86 -5.16
N PHE A 232 10.51 -2.16 -4.06
CA PHE A 232 10.62 -1.43 -2.80
C PHE A 232 11.48 -2.20 -1.82
N THR A 233 12.27 -1.48 -1.03
CA THR A 233 13.08 -2.08 0.03
C THR A 233 12.56 -1.65 1.39
N GLY A 234 12.13 -2.61 2.17
CA GLY A 234 11.63 -2.41 3.54
C GLY A 234 12.62 -2.91 4.59
N HIS A 235 12.51 -2.37 5.82
CA HIS A 235 13.20 -2.88 7.01
C HIS A 235 12.24 -2.82 8.19
N ALA A 236 12.20 -3.87 9.00
CA ALA A 236 11.58 -3.86 10.32
C ALA A 236 12.61 -3.31 11.31
N LEU A 237 12.45 -2.07 11.79
CA LEU A 237 13.45 -1.42 12.63
C LEU A 237 13.46 -1.96 14.06
N GLU A 238 12.29 -2.11 14.63
CA GLU A 238 12.09 -2.51 16.02
C GLU A 238 10.74 -3.22 16.19
N GLU A 239 10.64 -4.04 17.23
CA GLU A 239 9.35 -4.58 17.68
C GLU A 239 8.61 -3.51 18.47
N VAL A 240 7.31 -3.42 18.29
CA VAL A 240 6.42 -2.49 18.99
C VAL A 240 5.17 -3.19 19.47
N ASP A 241 4.59 -2.71 20.57
CA ASP A 241 3.28 -3.13 21.06
C ASP A 241 2.25 -2.06 20.73
N ILE A 242 1.18 -2.45 20.07
CA ILE A 242 0.06 -1.57 19.71
C ILE A 242 -1.18 -2.11 20.43
N HIS A 243 -1.44 -1.63 21.64
CA HIS A 243 -2.58 -2.05 22.46
C HIS A 243 -2.71 -3.59 22.61
N GLY A 244 -1.57 -4.29 22.72
CA GLY A 244 -1.50 -5.75 22.86
C GLY A 244 -1.24 -6.51 21.54
N TYR A 245 -1.30 -5.85 20.37
CA TYR A 245 -0.81 -6.42 19.12
C TYR A 245 0.71 -6.28 19.04
N LYS A 246 1.39 -7.41 18.88
CA LYS A 246 2.83 -7.40 18.60
C LYS A 246 3.06 -7.07 17.13
N GLY A 247 3.76 -5.99 16.90
CA GLY A 247 4.03 -5.48 15.57
C GLY A 247 5.47 -5.03 15.39
N ILE A 248 5.71 -4.37 14.27
CA ILE A 248 6.99 -3.80 13.88
C ILE A 248 6.83 -2.33 13.54
N LYS A 249 7.92 -1.58 13.62
CA LYS A 249 8.04 -0.24 13.03
C LYS A 249 8.77 -0.34 11.70
N PRO A 250 8.05 -0.28 10.56
CA PRO A 250 8.64 -0.52 9.27
C PRO A 250 9.14 0.75 8.60
N THR A 251 10.16 0.61 7.75
CA THR A 251 10.52 1.60 6.73
C THR A 251 10.32 1.04 5.34
N ILE A 252 10.06 1.91 4.37
CA ILE A 252 9.99 1.57 2.96
C ILE A 252 10.79 2.59 2.16
N GLY A 253 11.65 2.12 1.28
CA GLY A 253 12.41 2.91 0.32
C GLY A 253 11.96 2.63 -1.11
N GLY A 254 11.87 3.70 -1.91
CA GLY A 254 11.54 3.63 -3.33
C GLY A 254 11.85 4.96 -4.04
N GLU A 255 11.54 5.03 -5.32
CA GLU A 255 11.82 6.15 -6.20
C GLU A 255 10.53 6.69 -6.83
N ALA A 256 10.53 7.98 -7.18
CA ALA A 256 9.46 8.61 -7.95
C ALA A 256 10.02 9.70 -8.87
N TRP A 257 9.28 10.01 -9.93
CA TRP A 257 9.65 10.99 -10.94
C TRP A 257 8.50 11.97 -11.22
N ILE A 258 8.83 13.25 -11.39
CA ILE A 258 7.87 14.22 -11.90
C ILE A 258 7.68 13.96 -13.39
N SER A 259 6.48 13.55 -13.78
CA SER A 259 6.14 13.24 -15.18
C SER A 259 5.43 14.37 -15.89
N ALA A 260 4.79 15.30 -15.15
CA ALA A 260 4.05 16.42 -15.75
C ALA A 260 3.85 17.56 -14.74
N TYR A 261 3.66 18.77 -15.29
CA TYR A 261 3.10 19.93 -14.60
C TYR A 261 1.76 20.26 -15.24
N CYS A 262 0.67 20.13 -14.49
CA CYS A 262 -0.69 20.33 -14.99
C CYS A 262 -1.29 21.61 -14.42
N LYS A 263 -1.96 22.40 -15.27
CA LYS A 263 -2.74 23.55 -14.86
C LYS A 263 -4.21 23.26 -15.14
N TYR A 264 -4.99 23.08 -14.09
CA TYR A 264 -6.44 22.96 -14.17
C TYR A 264 -7.08 24.34 -14.03
N VAL A 265 -8.15 24.57 -14.76
CA VAL A 265 -8.95 25.81 -14.69
C VAL A 265 -10.41 25.44 -14.44
N LEU A 266 -11.08 26.27 -13.67
CA LEU A 266 -12.54 26.28 -13.58
C LEU A 266 -13.06 27.37 -14.50
N ASP A 267 -13.94 27.01 -15.43
CA ASP A 267 -14.60 27.96 -16.31
C ASP A 267 -16.05 28.15 -15.84
N GLU A 268 -16.40 29.34 -15.44
CA GLU A 268 -17.74 29.65 -14.93
C GLU A 268 -18.85 29.46 -15.99
N THR A 269 -18.48 29.40 -17.27
CA THR A 269 -19.41 29.14 -18.37
C THR A 269 -19.60 27.66 -18.68
N ASP A 270 -18.80 26.78 -18.06
CA ASP A 270 -18.98 25.34 -18.16
C ASP A 270 -20.32 24.97 -17.49
N PRO A 271 -21.23 24.26 -18.16
CA PRO A 271 -22.50 23.81 -17.56
C PRO A 271 -22.27 22.83 -16.39
N PHE A 272 -21.07 22.25 -16.23
CA PHE A 272 -20.71 21.32 -15.15
C PHE A 272 -19.39 21.71 -14.45
N PRO A 273 -19.28 22.95 -13.92
CA PRO A 273 -18.00 23.48 -13.42
C PRO A 273 -17.41 22.69 -12.24
N ASN A 274 -18.25 21.93 -11.52
CA ASN A 274 -17.85 21.06 -10.42
C ASN A 274 -17.65 19.60 -10.83
N GLY A 275 -17.67 19.33 -12.14
CA GLY A 275 -17.63 17.98 -12.68
C GLY A 275 -18.98 17.24 -12.55
N PHE A 276 -19.04 16.06 -13.08
CA PHE A 276 -20.17 15.13 -12.95
C PHE A 276 -19.67 13.69 -13.00
N THR A 277 -20.46 12.78 -12.46
CA THR A 277 -20.23 11.34 -12.59
C THR A 277 -21.38 10.69 -13.32
N VAL A 278 -21.06 9.76 -14.20
CA VAL A 278 -22.00 8.82 -14.79
C VAL A 278 -21.76 7.50 -14.05
N GLY A 279 -22.68 7.13 -13.16
CA GLY A 279 -22.50 6.06 -12.17
C GLY A 279 -22.47 4.64 -12.72
N ASP A 280 -22.43 4.45 -14.01
CA ASP A 280 -22.47 3.18 -14.72
C ASP A 280 -21.15 2.81 -15.42
N ILE A 281 -20.10 3.54 -15.16
CA ILE A 281 -18.81 3.34 -15.84
C ILE A 281 -17.95 2.26 -15.15
N TRP A 282 -18.37 1.84 -14.00
CA TRP A 282 -17.59 0.94 -13.13
C TRP A 282 -18.16 -0.44 -13.00
#